data_aebf87e481304fb368201b921a338ca0
#
_entry.id   aebf87e481304fb368201b921a338ca0
#
_cell.length_a   1.000
_cell.length_b   1.000
_cell.length_c   1.000
_cell.angle_alpha   90.00
_cell.angle_beta   90.00
_cell.angle_gamma   90.00
#
_symmetry.space_group_name_H-M   'P 1'
#
loop_
_entity.id
_entity.type
_entity.pdbx_description
1 polymer ?
#
loop_
_entity_poly.entity_id
_entity_poly.type
_entity_poly.pdbx_seq_one_letter_code
_entity_poly.pdbx_strand_id
1 'polypeptide(L)'
;LQGQLPIAFSPKQVASDCRSLCIRVAAPQLSVRIDVHASDRPAAQRVQELGQRYLQLVSPDAQFVAHDQIVSLELDLQSLRSLLPAITRPGASKQASTLQSNNLKQVMLGMHNFYDTYRGFPPRITVGEDGTPLLSWRVHLLPFIGQQALYDQFHLDEPWDSSHNIKLLEQIPVTYQSPEYSDLELGTTCVELPLCDGSFWSGDKDGLLRYEDITDGTSNTIAVVNAPRDKAVPWTKPEDLSVDKDDPVASLFGDRPNMQRGLFDGSIRTMESDRVTAESILAYLTHQGGETGPLEK
;
A
#
# COMPACT_ATOMS: atom_id res chain seq x y z
N LEU A 1 10.39 14.66 14.82
CA LEU A 1 10.23 14.34 16.25
C LEU A 1 10.09 12.83 16.38
N GLN A 2 11.19 12.14 16.71
CA GLN A 2 11.19 10.72 17.09
C GLN A 2 10.33 10.58 18.35
N GLY A 3 9.07 10.26 18.16
CA GLY A 3 8.14 9.92 19.23
C GLY A 3 8.36 8.49 19.70
N GLN A 4 9.34 8.26 20.53
CA GLN A 4 9.26 7.15 21.46
C GLN A 4 8.01 7.39 22.31
N LEU A 5 7.04 6.48 22.28
CA LEU A 5 5.93 6.46 23.21
C LEU A 5 6.49 6.44 24.64
N PRO A 6 6.23 7.45 25.48
CA PRO A 6 6.97 7.64 26.72
C PRO A 6 6.54 6.74 27.88
N ILE A 7 5.89 5.61 27.63
CA ILE A 7 5.45 4.71 28.70
C ILE A 7 5.70 3.26 28.29
N ALA A 8 6.58 2.61 29.01
CA ALA A 8 6.74 1.16 28.97
C ALA A 8 5.46 0.50 29.54
N PHE A 9 4.54 0.12 28.65
CA PHE A 9 3.45 -0.77 29.02
C PHE A 9 4.01 -2.17 29.19
N SER A 10 3.77 -2.75 30.34
CA SER A 10 3.83 -4.19 30.46
C SER A 10 2.48 -4.76 29.99
N PRO A 11 2.41 -5.45 28.83
CA PRO A 11 1.16 -6.09 28.38
C PRO A 11 0.60 -7.04 29.44
N LYS A 12 1.46 -7.62 30.28
CA LYS A 12 1.08 -8.47 31.40
C LYS A 12 0.31 -7.71 32.49
N GLN A 13 0.67 -6.46 32.76
CA GLN A 13 0.00 -5.64 33.77
C GLN A 13 -1.41 -5.26 33.31
N VAL A 14 -1.56 -4.82 32.07
CA VAL A 14 -2.87 -4.51 31.47
C VAL A 14 -3.76 -5.75 31.46
N ALA A 15 -3.21 -6.90 31.09
CA ALA A 15 -3.94 -8.16 31.12
C ALA A 15 -4.36 -8.60 32.52
N SER A 16 -3.57 -8.26 33.56
CA SER A 16 -3.94 -8.57 34.95
C SER A 16 -4.96 -7.59 35.53
N ASP A 17 -4.97 -6.35 35.06
CA ASP A 17 -5.88 -5.30 35.51
C ASP A 17 -7.27 -5.38 34.87
N CYS A 18 -7.42 -6.05 33.72
CA CYS A 18 -8.68 -6.19 33.00
C CYS A 18 -9.25 -7.60 33.09
N ARG A 19 -10.50 -7.76 33.55
CA ARG A 19 -11.24 -9.04 33.58
C ARG A 19 -11.99 -9.29 32.28
N SER A 20 -12.64 -8.25 31.75
CA SER A 20 -13.41 -8.36 30.52
C SER A 20 -13.55 -7.00 29.84
N LEU A 21 -13.79 -7.03 28.55
CA LEU A 21 -14.10 -5.89 27.71
C LEU A 21 -15.47 -6.12 27.08
N CYS A 22 -16.36 -5.13 27.19
CA CYS A 22 -17.66 -5.15 26.54
C CYS A 22 -17.76 -3.96 25.59
N ILE A 23 -18.11 -4.20 24.32
CA ILE A 23 -18.32 -3.17 23.32
C ILE A 23 -19.79 -3.19 22.92
N ARG A 24 -20.46 -2.05 23.05
CA ARG A 24 -21.86 -1.85 22.66
C ARG A 24 -21.93 -0.80 21.56
N VAL A 25 -22.65 -1.10 20.51
CA VAL A 25 -22.94 -0.17 19.42
C VAL A 25 -24.42 0.19 19.46
N ALA A 26 -24.73 1.45 19.56
CA ALA A 26 -26.11 1.94 19.58
C ALA A 26 -26.46 2.64 18.26
N ALA A 27 -27.60 2.24 17.66
CA ALA A 27 -28.24 2.91 16.54
C ALA A 27 -29.51 3.64 17.07
N PRO A 28 -29.92 4.76 16.47
CA PRO A 28 -29.57 5.32 15.15
C PRO A 28 -28.46 6.38 15.17
N GLN A 29 -27.96 6.80 16.34
CA GLN A 29 -26.97 7.88 16.44
C GLN A 29 -25.52 7.42 16.29
N LEU A 30 -25.30 6.15 16.02
CA LEU A 30 -23.98 5.50 15.88
C LEU A 30 -23.00 5.93 16.99
N SER A 31 -23.29 5.57 18.23
CA SER A 31 -22.36 5.70 19.35
C SER A 31 -21.79 4.33 19.72
N VAL A 32 -20.51 4.32 20.10
CA VAL A 32 -19.83 3.12 20.61
C VAL A 32 -19.49 3.35 22.08
N ARG A 33 -19.97 2.45 22.93
CA ARG A 33 -19.59 2.42 24.33
C ARG A 33 -18.70 1.23 24.60
N ILE A 34 -17.56 1.49 25.20
CA ILE A 34 -16.56 0.50 25.59
C ILE A 34 -16.53 0.47 27.12
N ASP A 35 -16.92 -0.66 27.71
CA ASP A 35 -16.86 -0.87 29.16
C ASP A 35 -15.73 -1.88 29.46
N VAL A 36 -14.73 -1.45 30.22
CA VAL A 36 -13.64 -2.29 30.72
C VAL A 36 -13.94 -2.66 32.16
N HIS A 37 -14.12 -3.93 32.44
CA HIS A 37 -14.26 -4.44 33.79
C HIS A 37 -12.87 -4.73 34.37
N ALA A 38 -12.46 -3.94 35.33
CA ALA A 38 -11.19 -4.09 36.00
C ALA A 38 -11.23 -5.18 37.11
N SER A 39 -10.07 -5.66 37.51
CA SER A 39 -9.92 -6.67 38.55
C SER A 39 -10.34 -6.15 39.94
N ASP A 40 -10.07 -4.87 40.21
CA ASP A 40 -10.40 -4.16 41.44
C ASP A 40 -10.45 -2.65 41.17
N ARG A 41 -10.82 -1.85 42.24
CA ARG A 41 -10.88 -0.39 42.13
C ARG A 41 -9.54 0.28 41.79
N PRO A 42 -8.42 -0.09 42.40
CA PRO A 42 -7.10 0.43 41.98
C PRO A 42 -6.75 0.12 40.53
N ALA A 43 -7.11 -1.06 40.01
CA ALA A 43 -6.91 -1.41 38.61
C ALA A 43 -7.80 -0.52 37.70
N ALA A 44 -9.04 -0.23 38.08
CA ALA A 44 -9.91 0.67 37.34
C ALA A 44 -9.34 2.08 37.24
N GLN A 45 -8.74 2.61 38.31
CA GLN A 45 -8.07 3.92 38.30
C GLN A 45 -6.86 3.91 37.35
N ARG A 46 -6.02 2.87 37.40
CA ARG A 46 -4.89 2.73 36.47
C ARG A 46 -5.33 2.66 35.01
N VAL A 47 -6.37 1.88 34.73
CA VAL A 47 -6.95 1.77 33.37
C VAL A 47 -7.51 3.11 32.89
N GLN A 48 -8.22 3.84 33.79
CA GLN A 48 -8.76 5.17 33.48
C GLN A 48 -7.63 6.18 33.17
N GLU A 49 -6.63 6.28 34.04
CA GLU A 49 -5.51 7.22 33.87
C GLU A 49 -4.73 6.94 32.58
N LEU A 50 -4.49 5.67 32.30
CA LEU A 50 -3.81 5.23 31.11
C LEU A 50 -4.64 5.53 29.86
N GLY A 51 -5.92 5.15 29.87
CA GLY A 51 -6.85 5.42 28.77
C GLY A 51 -6.98 6.90 28.48
N GLN A 52 -7.17 7.73 29.52
CA GLN A 52 -7.30 9.18 29.39
C GLN A 52 -6.05 9.83 28.79
N ARG A 53 -4.87 9.39 29.21
CA ARG A 53 -3.59 9.90 28.67
C ARG A 53 -3.42 9.63 27.18
N TYR A 54 -3.87 8.48 26.70
CA TYR A 54 -3.88 8.17 25.28
C TYR A 54 -4.96 8.93 24.52
N LEU A 55 -6.16 9.02 25.09
CA LEU A 55 -7.26 9.72 24.45
C LEU A 55 -6.98 11.22 24.23
N GLN A 56 -6.30 11.87 25.19
CA GLN A 56 -5.92 13.28 25.05
C GLN A 56 -5.03 13.56 23.84
N LEU A 57 -4.25 12.58 23.38
CA LEU A 57 -3.41 12.73 22.19
C LEU A 57 -4.18 12.65 20.87
N VAL A 58 -5.40 12.08 20.89
CA VAL A 58 -6.11 11.68 19.67
C VAL A 58 -7.52 12.26 19.61
N SER A 59 -8.20 12.39 20.73
CA SER A 59 -9.55 12.91 20.86
C SER A 59 -9.71 13.62 22.22
N PRO A 60 -9.39 14.93 22.30
CA PRO A 60 -9.40 15.69 23.56
C PRO A 60 -10.76 15.74 24.24
N ASP A 61 -11.85 15.62 23.47
CA ASP A 61 -13.23 15.73 23.95
C ASP A 61 -13.79 14.42 24.52
N ALA A 62 -13.12 13.28 24.24
CA ALA A 62 -13.55 11.99 24.77
C ALA A 62 -12.95 11.74 26.16
N GLN A 63 -13.74 11.16 27.07
CA GLN A 63 -13.31 10.93 28.45
C GLN A 63 -13.60 9.51 28.90
N PHE A 64 -12.64 8.92 29.60
CA PHE A 64 -12.85 7.70 30.37
C PHE A 64 -13.46 8.03 31.72
N VAL A 65 -14.58 7.39 32.04
CA VAL A 65 -15.27 7.55 33.32
C VAL A 65 -15.20 6.24 34.10
N ALA A 66 -14.60 6.26 35.28
CA ALA A 66 -14.57 5.10 36.16
C ALA A 66 -15.73 5.13 37.15
N HIS A 67 -16.47 4.04 37.23
CA HIS A 67 -17.51 3.75 38.19
C HIS A 67 -17.22 2.40 38.86
N ASP A 68 -16.75 2.44 40.10
CA ASP A 68 -16.35 1.28 40.88
C ASP A 68 -15.24 0.46 40.16
N GLN A 69 -15.55 -0.69 39.62
CA GLN A 69 -14.61 -1.56 38.83
C GLN A 69 -14.84 -1.47 37.32
N ILE A 70 -15.69 -0.58 36.86
CA ILE A 70 -15.98 -0.43 35.44
C ILE A 70 -15.44 0.92 34.95
N VAL A 71 -14.65 0.88 33.91
CA VAL A 71 -14.16 2.06 33.21
C VAL A 71 -14.87 2.15 31.87
N SER A 72 -15.67 3.18 31.67
CA SER A 72 -16.47 3.38 30.46
C SER A 72 -15.89 4.49 29.60
N LEU A 73 -15.89 4.26 28.28
CA LEU A 73 -15.63 5.25 27.26
C LEU A 73 -16.82 5.28 26.30
N GLU A 74 -17.39 6.45 26.08
CA GLU A 74 -18.44 6.64 25.10
C GLU A 74 -17.91 7.52 23.96
N LEU A 75 -18.07 7.04 22.74
CA LEU A 75 -17.57 7.66 21.52
C LEU A 75 -18.76 7.90 20.58
N ASP A 76 -18.97 9.14 20.20
CA ASP A 76 -19.86 9.49 19.13
C ASP A 76 -19.18 9.30 17.75
N LEU A 77 -19.94 9.49 16.68
CA LEU A 77 -19.44 9.31 15.31
C LEU A 77 -18.24 10.21 14.99
N GLN A 78 -18.20 11.42 15.55
CA GLN A 78 -17.11 12.37 15.30
C GLN A 78 -15.84 11.94 16.03
N SER A 79 -15.94 11.54 17.29
CA SER A 79 -14.84 10.95 18.06
C SER A 79 -14.33 9.66 17.46
N LEU A 80 -15.22 8.80 16.96
CA LEU A 80 -14.84 7.58 16.22
C LEU A 80 -14.04 7.90 14.97
N ARG A 81 -14.46 8.87 14.17
CA ARG A 81 -13.74 9.29 12.97
C ARG A 81 -12.35 9.85 13.28
N SER A 82 -12.18 10.55 14.40
CA SER A 82 -10.87 11.07 14.84
C SER A 82 -9.95 9.97 15.41
N LEU A 83 -10.53 8.95 16.07
CA LEU A 83 -9.80 7.84 16.68
C LEU A 83 -9.41 6.74 15.69
N LEU A 84 -10.22 6.48 14.66
CA LEU A 84 -9.95 5.44 13.67
C LEU A 84 -8.55 5.54 13.05
N PRO A 85 -8.06 6.70 12.60
CA PRO A 85 -6.71 6.84 12.09
C PRO A 85 -5.62 6.55 13.12
N ALA A 86 -5.85 6.84 14.40
CA ALA A 86 -4.86 6.61 15.45
C ALA A 86 -4.80 5.15 15.93
N ILE A 87 -5.93 4.46 15.92
CA ILE A 87 -6.02 3.04 16.29
C ILE A 87 -5.48 2.15 15.14
N THR A 88 -5.69 2.57 13.91
CA THR A 88 -5.27 1.80 12.72
C THR A 88 -3.80 2.02 12.33
N ARG A 89 -3.14 3.10 12.80
CA ARG A 89 -1.84 3.53 12.28
C ARG A 89 -0.56 2.90 12.85
N PRO A 90 -0.34 2.50 14.12
CA PRO A 90 1.01 2.10 14.52
C PRO A 90 1.34 0.61 14.36
N GLY A 91 0.39 -0.29 14.58
CA GLY A 91 0.62 -1.75 14.46
C GLY A 91 0.20 -2.30 13.10
N ALA A 92 -0.94 -1.83 12.59
CA ALA A 92 -1.46 -2.18 11.28
C ALA A 92 -0.54 -1.67 10.17
N SER A 93 0.10 -0.50 10.31
CA SER A 93 0.99 0.07 9.29
C SER A 93 2.26 -0.77 9.08
N LYS A 94 2.89 -1.29 10.14
CA LYS A 94 4.10 -2.12 9.99
C LYS A 94 3.78 -3.49 9.36
N GLN A 95 2.66 -4.10 9.74
CA GLN A 95 2.22 -5.35 9.15
C GLN A 95 1.78 -5.14 7.69
N ALA A 96 1.01 -4.10 7.41
CA ALA A 96 0.61 -3.73 6.06
C ALA A 96 1.81 -3.42 5.16
N SER A 97 2.80 -2.67 5.66
CA SER A 97 4.05 -2.38 4.94
C SER A 97 4.87 -3.65 4.68
N THR A 98 4.90 -4.59 5.62
CA THR A 98 5.56 -5.89 5.41
C THR A 98 4.85 -6.71 4.34
N LEU A 99 3.51 -6.76 4.38
CA LEU A 99 2.71 -7.45 3.36
C LEU A 99 2.88 -6.80 1.99
N GLN A 100 2.87 -5.47 1.91
CA GLN A 100 3.12 -4.75 0.67
C GLN A 100 4.50 -5.06 0.10
N SER A 101 5.54 -5.08 0.95
CA SER A 101 6.89 -5.49 0.53
C SER A 101 6.92 -6.91 -0.03
N ASN A 102 6.20 -7.84 0.60
CA ASN A 102 6.10 -9.22 0.11
C ASN A 102 5.33 -9.30 -1.21
N ASN A 103 4.26 -8.52 -1.37
CA ASN A 103 3.51 -8.42 -2.62
C ASN A 103 4.41 -7.94 -3.75
N LEU A 104 5.15 -6.85 -3.55
CA LEU A 104 6.10 -6.33 -4.55
C LEU A 104 7.21 -7.34 -4.88
N LYS A 105 7.71 -8.12 -3.89
CA LYS A 105 8.68 -9.21 -4.15
C LYS A 105 8.09 -10.28 -5.06
N GLN A 106 6.82 -10.66 -4.87
CA GLN A 106 6.15 -11.62 -5.74
C GLN A 106 5.97 -11.07 -7.16
N VAL A 107 5.64 -9.77 -7.29
CA VAL A 107 5.57 -9.10 -8.59
C VAL A 107 6.94 -9.15 -9.30
N MET A 108 8.01 -8.74 -8.61
CA MET A 108 9.35 -8.75 -9.18
C MET A 108 9.82 -10.16 -9.57
N LEU A 109 9.55 -11.16 -8.72
CA LEU A 109 9.83 -12.55 -9.04
C LEU A 109 9.05 -13.01 -10.29
N GLY A 110 7.78 -12.64 -10.39
CA GLY A 110 6.95 -12.90 -11.56
C GLY A 110 7.53 -12.27 -12.82
N MET A 111 7.97 -11.00 -12.74
CA MET A 111 8.62 -10.30 -13.87
C MET A 111 9.91 -11.00 -14.34
N HIS A 112 10.74 -11.47 -13.40
CA HIS A 112 11.95 -12.21 -13.72
C HIS A 112 11.63 -13.56 -14.37
N ASN A 113 10.66 -14.30 -13.86
CA ASN A 113 10.22 -15.58 -14.45
C ASN A 113 9.62 -15.37 -15.84
N PHE A 114 8.87 -14.29 -16.05
CA PHE A 114 8.39 -13.90 -17.38
C PHE A 114 9.55 -13.62 -18.31
N TYR A 115 10.54 -12.83 -17.88
CA TYR A 115 11.73 -12.52 -18.65
C TYR A 115 12.51 -13.78 -19.05
N ASP A 116 12.69 -14.72 -18.12
CA ASP A 116 13.40 -15.99 -18.39
C ASP A 116 12.69 -16.81 -19.48
N THR A 117 11.37 -16.73 -19.51
CA THR A 117 10.53 -17.46 -20.47
C THR A 117 10.50 -16.79 -21.84
N TYR A 118 10.29 -15.47 -21.88
CA TYR A 118 10.03 -14.73 -23.12
C TYR A 118 11.22 -13.87 -23.60
N ARG A 119 12.32 -13.84 -22.83
CA ARG A 119 13.52 -13.05 -23.11
C ARG A 119 13.26 -11.55 -23.22
N GLY A 120 12.31 -11.07 -22.42
CA GLY A 120 11.95 -9.67 -22.26
C GLY A 120 10.94 -9.49 -21.15
N PHE A 121 10.78 -8.26 -20.64
CA PHE A 121 9.79 -7.92 -19.65
C PHE A 121 8.37 -7.96 -20.22
N PRO A 122 7.32 -8.15 -19.38
CA PRO A 122 5.95 -8.14 -19.89
C PRO A 122 5.63 -6.80 -20.57
N PRO A 123 4.88 -6.83 -21.67
CA PRO A 123 4.44 -5.60 -22.33
C PRO A 123 3.55 -4.83 -21.37
N ARG A 124 3.83 -3.53 -21.20
CA ARG A 124 3.03 -2.66 -20.30
C ARG A 124 1.53 -2.71 -20.64
N ILE A 125 1.25 -2.69 -21.95
CA ILE A 125 -0.10 -2.71 -22.52
C ILE A 125 -0.08 -3.70 -23.68
N THR A 126 -1.10 -4.54 -23.79
CA THR A 126 -1.41 -5.22 -25.06
C THR A 126 -2.39 -4.38 -25.86
N VAL A 127 -2.26 -4.41 -27.17
CA VAL A 127 -3.11 -3.68 -28.09
C VAL A 127 -3.72 -4.63 -29.11
N GLY A 128 -4.96 -4.37 -29.49
CA GLY A 128 -5.64 -5.07 -30.57
C GLY A 128 -5.10 -4.69 -31.94
N GLU A 129 -5.54 -5.39 -32.97
CA GLU A 129 -5.17 -5.09 -34.38
C GLU A 129 -5.57 -3.68 -34.82
N ASP A 130 -6.61 -3.12 -34.19
CA ASP A 130 -7.11 -1.77 -34.43
C ASP A 130 -6.41 -0.70 -33.57
N GLY A 131 -5.42 -1.08 -32.75
CA GLY A 131 -4.70 -0.21 -31.82
C GLY A 131 -5.43 0.04 -30.50
N THR A 132 -6.57 -0.62 -30.24
CA THR A 132 -7.30 -0.50 -28.97
C THR A 132 -6.49 -1.13 -27.83
N PRO A 133 -6.27 -0.40 -26.70
CA PRO A 133 -5.63 -0.98 -25.51
C PRO A 133 -6.50 -2.10 -24.93
N LEU A 134 -5.93 -3.28 -24.73
CA LEU A 134 -6.63 -4.48 -24.25
C LEU A 134 -6.43 -4.69 -22.76
N LEU A 135 -5.28 -5.22 -22.37
CA LEU A 135 -5.02 -5.67 -21.00
C LEU A 135 -3.69 -5.13 -20.46
N SER A 136 -3.63 -4.97 -19.15
CA SER A 136 -2.44 -4.57 -18.40
C SER A 136 -1.40 -5.70 -18.33
N TRP A 137 -0.13 -5.32 -18.16
CA TRP A 137 0.97 -6.23 -17.82
C TRP A 137 0.65 -7.14 -16.62
N ARG A 138 -0.18 -6.68 -15.69
CA ARG A 138 -0.58 -7.42 -14.48
C ARG A 138 -1.32 -8.71 -14.84
N VAL A 139 -2.12 -8.68 -15.92
CA VAL A 139 -2.83 -9.87 -16.43
C VAL A 139 -1.83 -10.85 -17.03
N HIS A 140 -0.88 -10.38 -17.83
CA HIS A 140 0.13 -11.24 -18.45
C HIS A 140 1.11 -11.86 -17.45
N LEU A 141 1.22 -11.28 -16.26
CA LEU A 141 2.05 -11.80 -15.18
C LEU A 141 1.38 -12.91 -14.35
N LEU A 142 0.05 -13.10 -14.46
CA LEU A 142 -0.70 -14.06 -13.66
C LEU A 142 -0.12 -15.48 -13.64
N PRO A 143 0.31 -16.08 -14.77
CA PRO A 143 0.91 -17.41 -14.77
C PRO A 143 2.16 -17.49 -13.89
N PHE A 144 2.93 -16.40 -13.81
CA PHE A 144 4.22 -16.32 -13.13
C PHE A 144 4.12 -15.96 -11.64
N ILE A 145 2.92 -15.64 -11.16
CA ILE A 145 2.59 -15.41 -9.75
C ILE A 145 1.64 -16.47 -9.19
N GLY A 146 1.55 -17.64 -9.87
CA GLY A 146 0.73 -18.77 -9.44
C GLY A 146 -0.77 -18.63 -9.69
N GLN A 147 -1.19 -17.77 -10.62
CA GLN A 147 -2.59 -17.47 -10.95
C GLN A 147 -2.98 -17.94 -12.37
N GLN A 148 -2.44 -19.09 -12.82
CA GLN A 148 -2.71 -19.65 -14.14
C GLN A 148 -4.23 -19.83 -14.38
N ALA A 149 -4.96 -20.40 -13.41
CA ALA A 149 -6.39 -20.64 -13.54
C ALA A 149 -7.23 -19.35 -13.70
N LEU A 150 -6.75 -18.22 -13.20
CA LEU A 150 -7.37 -16.91 -13.43
C LEU A 150 -6.98 -16.38 -14.82
N TYR A 151 -5.72 -16.53 -15.22
CA TYR A 151 -5.26 -16.15 -16.56
C TYR A 151 -6.08 -16.82 -17.66
N ASP A 152 -6.35 -18.13 -17.54
CA ASP A 152 -7.10 -18.92 -18.50
C ASP A 152 -8.57 -18.48 -18.66
N GLN A 153 -9.08 -17.64 -17.76
CA GLN A 153 -10.43 -17.09 -17.85
C GLN A 153 -10.50 -15.80 -18.66
N PHE A 154 -9.36 -15.12 -18.91
CA PHE A 154 -9.35 -13.89 -19.68
C PHE A 154 -9.50 -14.15 -21.17
N HIS A 155 -10.32 -13.32 -21.84
CA HIS A 155 -10.28 -13.14 -23.27
C HIS A 155 -9.18 -12.13 -23.59
N LEU A 156 -8.03 -12.63 -24.02
CA LEU A 156 -6.81 -11.81 -24.18
C LEU A 156 -6.89 -10.87 -25.39
N ASP A 157 -7.80 -11.11 -26.30
CA ASP A 157 -8.13 -10.34 -27.49
C ASP A 157 -9.24 -9.31 -27.29
N GLU A 158 -9.78 -9.23 -26.06
CA GLU A 158 -10.81 -8.27 -25.70
C GLU A 158 -10.26 -7.19 -24.73
N PRO A 159 -10.82 -5.96 -24.74
CA PRO A 159 -10.47 -4.93 -23.75
C PRO A 159 -10.75 -5.37 -22.30
N TRP A 160 -10.05 -4.75 -21.35
CA TRP A 160 -10.20 -5.02 -19.91
C TRP A 160 -11.63 -4.79 -19.40
N ASP A 161 -12.38 -3.87 -20.01
CA ASP A 161 -13.76 -3.49 -19.69
C ASP A 161 -14.81 -4.14 -20.60
N SER A 162 -14.42 -5.16 -21.39
CA SER A 162 -15.38 -5.97 -22.15
C SER A 162 -16.41 -6.60 -21.21
N SER A 163 -17.57 -6.98 -21.76
CA SER A 163 -18.64 -7.63 -20.99
C SER A 163 -18.21 -8.94 -20.31
N HIS A 164 -17.12 -9.55 -20.77
CA HIS A 164 -16.51 -10.73 -20.19
C HIS A 164 -15.45 -10.37 -19.16
N ASN A 165 -14.39 -9.65 -19.58
CA ASN A 165 -13.22 -9.38 -18.75
C ASN A 165 -13.52 -8.54 -17.52
N ILE A 166 -14.47 -7.60 -17.59
CA ILE A 166 -14.86 -6.75 -16.46
C ILE A 166 -15.35 -7.56 -15.24
N LYS A 167 -15.89 -8.75 -15.44
CA LYS A 167 -16.37 -9.62 -14.36
C LYS A 167 -15.22 -10.24 -13.56
N LEU A 168 -14.02 -10.29 -14.14
CA LEU A 168 -12.82 -10.81 -13.49
C LEU A 168 -12.13 -9.77 -12.61
N LEU A 169 -12.55 -8.50 -12.68
CA LEU A 169 -11.98 -7.41 -11.91
C LEU A 169 -12.03 -7.68 -10.40
N GLU A 170 -13.12 -8.26 -9.90
CA GLU A 170 -13.30 -8.59 -8.49
C GLU A 170 -12.37 -9.72 -7.99
N GLN A 171 -11.78 -10.50 -8.91
CA GLN A 171 -10.87 -11.60 -8.61
C GLN A 171 -9.41 -11.13 -8.48
N ILE A 172 -9.20 -9.91 -8.00
CA ILE A 172 -7.85 -9.34 -7.83
C ILE A 172 -6.96 -10.24 -6.97
N PRO A 173 -5.79 -10.71 -7.49
CA PRO A 173 -4.84 -11.48 -6.72
C PRO A 173 -4.32 -10.72 -5.49
N VAL A 174 -4.06 -11.43 -4.39
CA VAL A 174 -3.49 -10.83 -3.17
C VAL A 174 -2.21 -10.06 -3.47
N THR A 175 -1.42 -10.52 -4.42
CA THR A 175 -0.17 -9.89 -4.88
C THR A 175 -0.37 -8.46 -5.40
N TYR A 176 -1.54 -8.15 -5.95
CA TYR A 176 -1.87 -6.80 -6.45
C TYR A 176 -2.70 -5.97 -5.47
N GLN A 177 -3.12 -6.56 -4.34
CA GLN A 177 -3.79 -5.80 -3.31
C GLN A 177 -2.82 -4.84 -2.62
N SER A 178 -3.36 -3.70 -2.16
CA SER A 178 -2.61 -2.67 -1.45
C SER A 178 -3.01 -2.66 0.03
N PRO A 179 -2.36 -3.50 0.87
CA PRO A 179 -2.77 -3.70 2.27
C PRO A 179 -2.62 -2.44 3.14
N GLU A 180 -1.94 -1.41 2.66
CA GLU A 180 -1.86 -0.11 3.33
C GLU A 180 -3.16 0.70 3.22
N TYR A 181 -4.06 0.33 2.29
CA TYR A 181 -5.31 1.02 2.00
C TYR A 181 -6.49 0.05 2.09
N SER A 182 -7.06 -0.07 3.29
CA SER A 182 -8.18 -1.01 3.56
C SER A 182 -9.52 -0.61 2.94
N ASP A 183 -9.60 0.59 2.38
CA ASP A 183 -10.82 1.19 1.84
C ASP A 183 -10.73 1.50 0.34
N LEU A 184 -9.80 0.86 -0.38
CA LEU A 184 -9.79 0.89 -1.84
C LEU A 184 -11.04 0.18 -2.39
N GLU A 185 -11.50 0.66 -3.52
CA GLU A 185 -12.53 -0.01 -4.30
C GLU A 185 -12.07 -1.42 -4.71
N LEU A 186 -12.99 -2.39 -4.61
CA LEU A 186 -12.68 -3.77 -4.98
C LEU A 186 -12.22 -3.84 -6.45
N GLY A 187 -11.15 -4.58 -6.69
CA GLY A 187 -10.56 -4.69 -8.03
C GLY A 187 -9.61 -3.56 -8.40
N THR A 188 -9.27 -2.64 -7.48
CA THR A 188 -8.26 -1.61 -7.71
C THR A 188 -6.93 -1.94 -7.04
N THR A 189 -5.85 -1.41 -7.60
CA THR A 189 -4.48 -1.61 -7.15
C THR A 189 -3.70 -0.30 -7.14
N CYS A 190 -2.71 -0.21 -6.25
CA CYS A 190 -1.65 0.80 -6.28
C CYS A 190 -0.30 0.21 -6.72
N VAL A 191 -0.25 -1.05 -7.16
CA VAL A 191 0.96 -1.66 -7.69
C VAL A 191 1.09 -1.28 -9.17
N GLU A 192 1.94 -0.31 -9.46
CA GLU A 192 2.00 0.37 -10.75
C GLU A 192 3.43 0.54 -11.27
N LEU A 193 3.56 0.70 -12.59
CA LEU A 193 4.80 1.07 -13.23
C LEU A 193 4.92 2.59 -13.26
N PRO A 194 6.06 3.19 -12.84
CA PRO A 194 6.22 4.64 -12.90
C PRO A 194 6.55 5.07 -14.34
N LEU A 195 5.76 5.99 -14.87
CA LEU A 195 5.85 6.48 -16.24
C LEU A 195 6.25 7.95 -16.27
N CYS A 196 7.37 8.25 -16.87
CA CYS A 196 7.76 9.59 -17.30
C CYS A 196 8.61 9.47 -18.58
N ASP A 197 8.82 10.56 -19.30
CA ASP A 197 9.71 10.51 -20.47
C ASP A 197 11.12 10.06 -20.08
N GLY A 198 11.65 9.09 -20.77
CA GLY A 198 12.95 8.47 -20.48
C GLY A 198 12.90 7.39 -19.40
N SER A 199 11.72 7.11 -18.79
CA SER A 199 11.59 5.93 -17.95
C SER A 199 11.64 4.65 -18.80
N PHE A 200 12.06 3.53 -18.16
CA PHE A 200 12.16 2.25 -18.84
C PHE A 200 10.83 1.85 -19.53
N TRP A 201 9.71 2.09 -18.86
CA TRP A 201 8.38 1.70 -19.32
C TRP A 201 7.75 2.65 -20.33
N SER A 202 8.33 3.84 -20.53
CA SER A 202 7.82 4.84 -21.51
C SER A 202 8.32 4.60 -22.92
N GLY A 203 9.26 3.68 -23.12
CA GLY A 203 9.79 3.34 -24.43
C GLY A 203 8.72 2.63 -25.26
N ASP A 204 8.21 3.32 -26.27
CA ASP A 204 7.38 2.76 -27.34
C ASP A 204 8.31 2.00 -28.30
N LYS A 205 8.66 0.77 -27.94
CA LYS A 205 9.51 -0.08 -28.77
C LYS A 205 8.67 -1.23 -29.31
N ASP A 206 8.79 -1.47 -30.60
CA ASP A 206 8.33 -2.70 -31.26
C ASP A 206 9.06 -3.91 -30.68
N GLY A 207 8.67 -4.36 -29.50
CA GLY A 207 9.28 -5.51 -28.84
C GLY A 207 9.30 -5.43 -27.32
N LEU A 208 9.65 -6.55 -26.71
CA LEU A 208 9.78 -6.63 -25.24
C LEU A 208 11.06 -5.90 -24.79
N LEU A 209 10.92 -5.07 -23.75
CA LEU A 209 12.04 -4.41 -23.07
C LEU A 209 12.95 -5.45 -22.41
N ARG A 210 14.27 -5.19 -22.40
CA ARG A 210 15.29 -6.15 -21.94
C ARG A 210 16.21 -5.54 -20.90
N TYR A 211 16.94 -6.40 -20.18
CA TYR A 211 17.97 -5.94 -19.22
C TYR A 211 19.06 -5.11 -19.89
N GLU A 212 19.41 -5.41 -21.13
CA GLU A 212 20.44 -4.69 -21.89
C GLU A 212 20.02 -3.23 -22.16
N ASP A 213 18.73 -2.92 -22.07
CA ASP A 213 18.24 -1.56 -22.22
C ASP A 213 18.47 -0.70 -20.95
N ILE A 214 18.82 -1.32 -19.79
CA ILE A 214 19.03 -0.65 -18.51
C ILE A 214 20.52 -0.38 -18.31
N THR A 215 21.00 0.77 -18.79
CA THR A 215 22.43 1.11 -18.72
C THR A 215 22.86 1.69 -17.39
N ASP A 216 21.92 2.25 -16.60
CA ASP A 216 22.18 2.86 -15.28
C ASP A 216 22.29 1.81 -14.16
N GLY A 217 22.02 0.54 -14.52
CA GLY A 217 22.11 -0.60 -13.62
C GLY A 217 20.77 -0.99 -12.99
N THR A 218 20.53 -2.29 -12.95
CA THR A 218 19.27 -2.87 -12.45
C THR A 218 19.00 -2.59 -10.98
N SER A 219 20.03 -2.30 -10.18
CA SER A 219 19.91 -1.90 -8.77
C SER A 219 19.65 -0.41 -8.56
N ASN A 220 19.66 0.37 -9.62
CA ASN A 220 19.45 1.84 -9.59
C ASN A 220 18.21 2.26 -10.38
N THR A 221 17.51 1.35 -11.04
CA THR A 221 16.33 1.68 -11.84
C THR A 221 15.08 1.06 -11.23
N ILE A 222 14.05 1.89 -11.04
CA ILE A 222 12.77 1.46 -10.47
C ILE A 222 11.96 0.72 -11.53
N ALA A 223 11.53 -0.51 -11.18
CA ALA A 223 10.66 -1.32 -12.01
C ALA A 223 9.19 -1.14 -11.66
N VAL A 224 8.84 -1.13 -10.36
CA VAL A 224 7.46 -1.08 -9.88
C VAL A 224 7.39 -0.27 -8.59
N VAL A 225 6.28 0.39 -8.37
CA VAL A 225 6.02 1.19 -7.15
C VAL A 225 4.70 0.81 -6.50
N ASN A 226 4.58 1.12 -5.20
CA ASN A 226 3.30 1.23 -4.54
C ASN A 226 2.85 2.70 -4.65
N ALA A 227 1.97 2.99 -5.60
CA ALA A 227 1.49 4.34 -5.89
C ALA A 227 0.65 4.94 -4.75
N PRO A 228 0.43 6.26 -4.70
CA PRO A 228 -0.52 6.90 -3.80
C PRO A 228 -1.95 6.38 -3.99
N ARG A 229 -2.75 6.44 -2.93
CA ARG A 229 -4.13 5.96 -2.92
C ARG A 229 -5.02 6.58 -4.00
N ASP A 230 -4.86 7.88 -4.22
CA ASP A 230 -5.63 8.66 -5.20
C ASP A 230 -5.26 8.34 -6.65
N LYS A 231 -4.21 7.55 -6.86
CA LYS A 231 -3.73 7.05 -8.16
C LYS A 231 -4.14 5.59 -8.42
N ALA A 232 -4.84 4.94 -7.48
CA ALA A 232 -5.27 3.55 -7.65
C ALA A 232 -6.07 3.35 -8.93
N VAL A 233 -5.75 2.29 -9.66
CA VAL A 233 -6.37 1.94 -10.95
C VAL A 233 -7.00 0.55 -10.90
N PRO A 234 -8.01 0.24 -11.74
CA PRO A 234 -8.46 -1.13 -11.93
C PRO A 234 -7.29 -2.01 -12.34
N TRP A 235 -7.06 -3.13 -11.65
CA TRP A 235 -5.83 -3.92 -11.85
C TRP A 235 -5.66 -4.52 -13.25
N THR A 236 -6.76 -4.72 -13.97
CA THR A 236 -6.75 -5.24 -15.35
C THR A 236 -6.60 -4.15 -16.41
N LYS A 237 -6.86 -2.88 -16.02
CA LYS A 237 -6.79 -1.73 -16.92
C LYS A 237 -5.34 -1.46 -17.33
N PRO A 238 -5.07 -1.23 -18.63
CA PRO A 238 -3.74 -0.89 -19.13
C PRO A 238 -3.37 0.57 -18.82
N GLU A 239 -3.37 0.91 -17.54
CA GLU A 239 -3.03 2.22 -16.99
C GLU A 239 -2.02 2.05 -15.85
N ASP A 240 -1.10 3.00 -15.73
CA ASP A 240 -0.04 3.02 -14.75
C ASP A 240 0.27 4.46 -14.32
N LEU A 241 1.10 4.62 -13.27
CA LEU A 241 1.38 5.87 -12.61
C LEU A 241 2.12 6.86 -13.52
N SER A 242 1.45 7.92 -13.95
CA SER A 242 2.12 9.05 -14.60
C SER A 242 2.85 9.89 -13.55
N VAL A 243 4.15 10.04 -13.74
CA VAL A 243 5.02 10.87 -12.87
C VAL A 243 5.29 12.20 -13.52
N ASP A 244 4.88 13.28 -12.86
CA ASP A 244 5.18 14.65 -13.28
C ASP A 244 6.67 14.93 -13.03
N LYS A 245 7.39 15.34 -14.06
CA LYS A 245 8.82 15.71 -13.97
C LYS A 245 9.07 16.95 -13.14
N ASP A 246 8.11 17.86 -13.10
CA ASP A 246 8.22 19.11 -12.35
C ASP A 246 7.97 18.85 -10.84
N ASP A 247 7.18 17.81 -10.50
CA ASP A 247 6.97 17.38 -9.12
C ASP A 247 6.90 15.84 -8.98
N PRO A 248 8.02 15.14 -9.19
CA PRO A 248 8.06 13.68 -9.08
C PRO A 248 7.87 13.20 -7.63
N VAL A 249 8.20 14.04 -6.63
CA VAL A 249 7.98 13.72 -5.21
C VAL A 249 6.49 13.59 -4.92
N ALA A 250 5.69 14.60 -5.26
CA ALA A 250 4.24 14.54 -5.06
C ALA A 250 3.60 13.41 -5.87
N SER A 251 4.07 13.17 -7.09
CA SER A 251 3.55 12.10 -7.95
C SER A 251 3.73 10.69 -7.32
N LEU A 252 4.88 10.44 -6.71
CA LEU A 252 5.21 9.12 -6.13
C LEU A 252 4.73 8.95 -4.69
N PHE A 253 4.77 10.01 -3.90
CA PHE A 253 4.48 9.91 -2.47
C PHE A 253 3.06 10.34 -2.10
N GLY A 254 2.45 11.30 -2.84
CA GLY A 254 1.25 11.98 -2.35
C GLY A 254 1.51 12.57 -0.97
N ASP A 255 0.63 12.31 -0.01
CA ASP A 255 0.76 12.77 1.38
C ASP A 255 1.58 11.80 2.28
N ARG A 256 2.21 10.76 1.71
CA ARG A 256 2.92 9.74 2.48
C ARG A 256 4.35 10.16 2.78
N PRO A 257 4.87 9.89 4.00
CA PRO A 257 6.27 10.14 4.34
C PRO A 257 7.22 9.13 3.69
N ASN A 258 6.71 7.97 3.26
CA ASN A 258 7.50 6.94 2.61
C ASN A 258 6.68 6.15 1.59
N MET A 259 7.37 5.47 0.67
CA MET A 259 6.80 4.56 -0.31
C MET A 259 7.72 3.36 -0.52
N GLN A 260 7.16 2.26 -1.01
CA GLN A 260 7.92 1.07 -1.39
C GLN A 260 8.07 0.99 -2.91
N ARG A 261 9.26 0.59 -3.34
CA ARG A 261 9.62 0.39 -4.74
C ARG A 261 10.32 -0.94 -4.96
N GLY A 262 10.08 -1.57 -6.08
CA GLY A 262 10.86 -2.70 -6.59
C GLY A 262 11.84 -2.21 -7.65
N LEU A 263 13.09 -2.65 -7.54
CA LEU A 263 14.13 -2.37 -8.52
C LEU A 263 14.28 -3.55 -9.50
N PHE A 264 14.84 -3.32 -10.67
CA PHE A 264 15.00 -4.37 -11.67
C PHE A 264 15.91 -5.53 -11.25
N ASP A 265 16.73 -5.36 -10.20
CA ASP A 265 17.49 -6.46 -9.58
C ASP A 265 16.63 -7.35 -8.65
N GLY A 266 15.33 -7.07 -8.50
CA GLY A 266 14.40 -7.78 -7.65
C GLY A 266 14.38 -7.32 -6.20
N SER A 267 15.23 -6.39 -5.80
CA SER A 267 15.23 -5.85 -4.44
C SER A 267 14.04 -4.91 -4.21
N ILE A 268 13.45 -4.98 -2.99
CA ILE A 268 12.42 -4.06 -2.57
C ILE A 268 13.01 -3.11 -1.53
N ARG A 269 12.83 -1.82 -1.76
CA ARG A 269 13.36 -0.77 -0.87
C ARG A 269 12.26 0.23 -0.52
N THR A 270 12.38 0.79 0.69
CA THR A 270 11.56 1.92 1.11
C THR A 270 12.31 3.21 0.79
N MET A 271 11.62 4.17 0.22
CA MET A 271 12.09 5.52 -0.04
C MET A 271 11.38 6.47 0.92
N GLU A 272 12.10 7.41 1.52
CA GLU A 272 11.55 8.42 2.43
C GLU A 272 11.51 9.77 1.73
N SER A 273 10.36 10.47 1.81
CA SER A 273 10.14 11.72 1.05
C SER A 273 11.07 12.87 1.47
N ASP A 274 11.55 12.87 2.73
CA ASP A 274 12.48 13.86 3.27
C ASP A 274 13.95 13.60 2.93
N ARG A 275 14.26 12.43 2.33
CA ARG A 275 15.63 12.02 1.96
C ARG A 275 15.89 12.04 0.46
N VAL A 276 14.89 12.37 -0.34
CA VAL A 276 15.00 12.39 -1.79
C VAL A 276 14.77 13.80 -2.35
N THR A 277 15.32 14.04 -3.53
CA THR A 277 15.09 15.23 -4.31
C THR A 277 14.40 14.86 -5.62
N ALA A 278 13.79 15.82 -6.30
CA ALA A 278 13.21 15.60 -7.62
C ALA A 278 14.24 14.99 -8.60
N GLU A 279 15.46 15.51 -8.59
CA GLU A 279 16.56 15.04 -9.43
C GLU A 279 16.93 13.57 -9.11
N SER A 280 17.04 13.20 -7.81
CA SER A 280 17.35 11.83 -7.42
C SER A 280 16.24 10.84 -7.80
N ILE A 281 14.97 11.25 -7.71
CA ILE A 281 13.84 10.43 -8.15
C ILE A 281 13.88 10.20 -9.65
N LEU A 282 14.07 11.27 -10.44
CA LEU A 282 14.13 11.15 -11.90
C LEU A 282 15.28 10.25 -12.34
N ALA A 283 16.43 10.31 -11.68
CA ALA A 283 17.56 9.43 -11.92
C ALA A 283 17.23 7.95 -11.65
N TYR A 284 16.40 7.64 -10.65
CA TYR A 284 15.91 6.27 -10.43
C TYR A 284 14.83 5.82 -11.43
N LEU A 285 14.13 6.74 -12.08
CA LEU A 285 13.09 6.42 -13.06
C LEU A 285 13.65 6.23 -14.46
N THR A 286 14.70 6.96 -14.81
CA THR A 286 15.40 6.82 -16.10
C THR A 286 16.24 5.54 -16.11
N HIS A 287 16.53 5.05 -17.32
CA HIS A 287 17.29 3.81 -17.51
C HIS A 287 18.56 3.99 -18.33
N GLN A 288 18.78 5.20 -18.84
CA GLN A 288 19.89 5.60 -19.72
C GLN A 288 20.40 7.02 -19.39
N GLY A 289 20.19 7.50 -18.18
CA GLY A 289 20.60 8.86 -17.75
C GLY A 289 22.10 8.99 -17.46
N GLY A 290 22.78 7.84 -17.20
CA GLY A 290 24.20 7.79 -16.88
C GLY A 290 24.53 8.15 -15.43
N GLU A 291 23.52 8.24 -14.55
CA GLU A 291 23.70 8.49 -13.12
C GLU A 291 24.16 7.20 -12.43
N THR A 292 25.36 7.26 -11.84
CA THR A 292 25.93 6.13 -11.08
C THR A 292 26.21 6.55 -9.65
N GLY A 293 25.55 5.93 -8.68
CA GLY A 293 25.85 6.12 -7.26
C GLY A 293 24.63 6.12 -6.34
N PRO A 294 24.79 6.15 -5.02
CA PRO A 294 23.69 6.24 -4.10
C PRO A 294 23.05 7.63 -4.21
N LEU A 295 21.84 7.67 -4.76
CA LEU A 295 21.06 8.88 -5.00
C LEU A 295 20.26 9.33 -3.75
N GLU A 296 20.37 8.59 -2.66
CA GLU A 296 19.75 8.91 -1.35
C GLU A 296 20.78 9.50 -0.40
N LYS A 297 20.40 10.56 0.34
CA LYS A 297 21.23 11.19 1.37
C LYS A 297 21.13 10.46 2.70
#